data_cb2385839bc194c7ee0d4941f282a8a6
#
_entry.id   cb2385839bc194c7ee0d4941f282a8a6
#
_cell.length_a   1.000
_cell.length_b   1.000
_cell.length_c   1.000
_cell.angle_alpha   90.00
_cell.angle_beta   90.00
_cell.angle_gamma   90.00
#
_symmetry.space_group_name_H-M   'P 1'
#
loop_
_entity.id
_entity.type
_entity.pdbx_description
1 polymer ?
#
loop_
_entity_poly.entity_id
_entity_poly.type
_entity_poly.pdbx_seq_one_letter_code
_entity_poly.pdbx_strand_id
1 'polypeptide(L)'
;SFRHFGTTKAGTPVDIIEEVADADVRVGLGNVEYHYFAGYSGGAKAIMPGCSTFEAIQANHSLMLSPEAHAGNMESPVRLDLEEACRMVGLDFIVNVVLDEDRHIVYAAAGDFVAAQRDACHHLDDLYGCELHEEADIVVVSQGGAPKDLNLYQLQKALDNAKHPVRDGGTIVLVGSCQEGFGQPTFEQWMREAVTPHEVVKRLKKTFVLGGHKAAAVAQIEERCDIYLVSDMPDAEVRAAFMTPFATVQEALDAARAKTLRELGRAPRMLVMPHGGSNVPLMRF
;
A
#
# COMPACT_ATOMS: atom_id res chain seq x y z
N SER A 1 -19.65 -0.68 -23.20
CA SER A 1 -19.62 0.77 -23.44
C SER A 1 -19.41 1.54 -22.17
N PHE A 2 -18.89 2.78 -22.28
CA PHE A 2 -18.62 3.67 -21.16
C PHE A 2 -19.20 5.05 -21.46
N ARG A 3 -19.68 5.74 -20.42
CA ARG A 3 -20.12 7.13 -20.48
C ARG A 3 -19.11 8.04 -19.82
N HIS A 4 -18.76 9.13 -20.50
CA HIS A 4 -17.89 10.17 -19.98
C HIS A 4 -18.67 11.20 -19.18
N PHE A 5 -18.27 11.40 -17.91
CA PHE A 5 -18.86 12.38 -16.98
C PHE A 5 -18.02 13.65 -16.85
N GLY A 6 -16.80 13.66 -17.40
CA GLY A 6 -15.84 14.76 -17.31
C GLY A 6 -14.49 14.32 -16.78
N THR A 7 -13.73 15.27 -16.24
CA THR A 7 -12.39 15.03 -15.73
C THR A 7 -12.26 15.67 -14.35
N THR A 8 -11.67 14.98 -13.39
CA THR A 8 -11.42 15.50 -12.05
C THR A 8 -10.36 16.63 -12.07
N LYS A 9 -10.24 17.37 -10.98
CA LYS A 9 -9.18 18.41 -10.82
C LYS A 9 -7.77 17.84 -10.93
N ALA A 10 -7.58 16.57 -10.56
CA ALA A 10 -6.30 15.88 -10.69
C ALA A 10 -6.02 15.38 -12.11
N GLY A 11 -6.98 15.51 -13.02
CA GLY A 11 -6.82 15.10 -14.43
C GLY A 11 -7.29 13.67 -14.71
N THR A 12 -7.97 13.02 -13.80
CA THR A 12 -8.51 11.68 -13.98
C THR A 12 -9.80 11.73 -14.84
N PRO A 13 -9.87 11.03 -16.00
CA PRO A 13 -11.10 10.93 -16.76
C PRO A 13 -12.13 10.10 -15.99
N VAL A 14 -13.38 10.55 -16.00
CA VAL A 14 -14.47 9.87 -15.30
C VAL A 14 -15.34 9.16 -16.33
N ASP A 15 -14.87 7.97 -16.73
CA ASP A 15 -15.51 7.11 -17.72
C ASP A 15 -16.09 5.87 -17.02
N ILE A 16 -17.39 5.78 -16.93
CA ILE A 16 -18.11 4.76 -16.16
C ILE A 16 -18.93 3.87 -17.09
N ILE A 17 -18.95 2.58 -16.79
CA ILE A 17 -19.72 1.59 -17.54
C ILE A 17 -21.20 2.00 -17.63
N GLU A 18 -21.78 1.89 -18.83
CA GLU A 18 -23.14 2.41 -19.14
C GLU A 18 -24.21 1.86 -18.21
N GLU A 19 -24.13 0.60 -17.84
CA GLU A 19 -25.09 -0.04 -16.94
C GLU A 19 -25.20 0.67 -15.58
N VAL A 20 -24.07 1.20 -15.08
CA VAL A 20 -24.02 1.99 -13.85
C VAL A 20 -24.40 3.44 -14.14
N ALA A 21 -23.98 3.98 -15.29
CA ALA A 21 -24.27 5.36 -15.69
C ALA A 21 -25.77 5.60 -15.93
N ASP A 22 -26.50 4.58 -16.41
CA ASP A 22 -27.95 4.64 -16.73
C ASP A 22 -28.84 4.28 -15.55
N ALA A 23 -28.29 3.79 -14.44
CA ALA A 23 -29.08 3.42 -13.29
C ALA A 23 -29.76 4.65 -12.64
N ASP A 24 -31.06 4.50 -12.32
CA ASP A 24 -31.84 5.54 -11.60
C ASP A 24 -31.37 5.70 -10.14
N VAL A 25 -30.92 4.60 -9.53
CA VAL A 25 -30.43 4.56 -8.14
C VAL A 25 -29.15 3.72 -8.09
N ARG A 26 -28.11 4.24 -7.45
CA ARG A 26 -26.81 3.58 -7.27
C ARG A 26 -26.56 3.31 -5.79
N VAL A 27 -26.46 2.03 -5.44
CA VAL A 27 -26.12 1.58 -4.09
C VAL A 27 -24.80 0.83 -4.13
N GLY A 28 -23.80 1.34 -3.41
CA GLY A 28 -22.48 0.71 -3.30
C GLY A 28 -22.41 -0.25 -2.12
N LEU A 29 -22.02 -1.50 -2.37
CA LEU A 29 -21.74 -2.49 -1.33
C LEU A 29 -20.24 -2.76 -1.28
N GLY A 30 -19.65 -2.88 -0.08
CA GLY A 30 -18.23 -3.18 0.04
C GLY A 30 -17.76 -3.35 1.47
N ASN A 31 -16.49 -3.69 1.61
CA ASN A 31 -15.79 -3.70 2.89
C ASN A 31 -14.78 -2.55 3.00
N VAL A 32 -14.50 -2.15 4.22
CA VAL A 32 -13.45 -1.18 4.54
C VAL A 32 -12.27 -1.92 5.14
N GLU A 33 -11.12 -1.75 4.49
CA GLU A 33 -9.82 -2.28 4.87
C GLU A 33 -8.77 -1.19 4.62
N TYR A 34 -7.60 -1.30 5.22
CA TYR A 34 -6.47 -0.46 4.86
C TYR A 34 -6.04 -0.65 3.41
N HIS A 35 -5.71 0.45 2.75
CA HIS A 35 -5.24 0.43 1.37
C HIS A 35 -3.97 1.27 1.22
N TYR A 36 -2.89 0.65 0.75
CA TYR A 36 -1.53 1.19 0.82
C TYR A 36 -1.29 2.56 0.14
N PHE A 37 -2.15 3.02 -0.76
CA PHE A 37 -2.07 4.38 -1.31
C PHE A 37 -3.40 5.17 -1.27
N ALA A 38 -4.54 4.52 -1.21
CA ALA A 38 -5.84 5.20 -1.13
C ALA A 38 -6.33 5.39 0.32
N GLY A 39 -5.46 5.14 1.30
CA GLY A 39 -5.79 5.15 2.71
C GLY A 39 -6.59 3.94 3.13
N TYR A 40 -7.80 3.82 2.60
CA TYR A 40 -8.75 2.74 2.89
C TYR A 40 -9.46 2.27 1.63
N SER A 41 -10.13 1.12 1.69
CA SER A 41 -11.09 0.64 0.69
C SER A 41 -12.52 1.18 0.96
N GLY A 42 -13.50 0.64 0.27
CA GLY A 42 -14.91 1.03 0.43
C GLY A 42 -15.25 2.41 -0.15
N GLY A 43 -16.47 2.87 0.13
CA GLY A 43 -16.98 4.16 -0.32
C GLY A 43 -16.98 4.34 -1.84
N ALA A 44 -16.45 5.46 -2.29
CA ALA A 44 -16.33 5.83 -3.70
C ALA A 44 -15.63 4.79 -4.59
N LYS A 45 -14.85 3.86 -4.00
CA LYS A 45 -14.17 2.80 -4.77
C LYS A 45 -15.13 1.85 -5.48
N ALA A 46 -16.40 1.79 -5.09
CA ALA A 46 -17.42 1.05 -5.82
C ALA A 46 -17.62 1.59 -7.25
N ILE A 47 -17.50 2.90 -7.44
CA ILE A 47 -17.62 3.57 -8.73
C ILE A 47 -16.26 3.68 -9.42
N MET A 48 -15.28 4.28 -8.75
CA MET A 48 -13.91 4.45 -9.22
C MET A 48 -12.96 3.75 -8.23
N PRO A 49 -12.21 2.71 -8.57
CA PRO A 49 -12.02 2.14 -9.92
C PRO A 49 -13.04 1.07 -10.34
N GLY A 50 -14.01 0.69 -9.48
CA GLY A 50 -14.84 -0.49 -9.63
C GLY A 50 -15.61 -0.60 -10.96
N CYS A 51 -16.05 0.54 -11.51
CA CYS A 51 -16.88 0.61 -12.72
C CYS A 51 -16.26 1.49 -13.81
N SER A 52 -14.97 1.81 -13.72
CA SER A 52 -14.28 2.77 -14.61
C SER A 52 -13.37 2.09 -15.63
N THR A 53 -12.91 2.89 -16.61
CA THR A 53 -11.95 2.43 -17.63
C THR A 53 -10.56 2.22 -17.04
N PHE A 54 -9.74 1.45 -17.76
CA PHE A 54 -8.34 1.24 -17.41
C PHE A 54 -7.54 2.54 -17.39
N GLU A 55 -7.79 3.45 -18.32
CA GLU A 55 -7.19 4.77 -18.40
C GLU A 55 -7.51 5.63 -17.17
N ALA A 56 -8.77 5.61 -16.72
CA ALA A 56 -9.19 6.28 -15.49
C ALA A 56 -8.48 5.71 -14.27
N ILE A 57 -8.38 4.38 -14.17
CA ILE A 57 -7.65 3.70 -13.10
C ILE A 57 -6.17 4.12 -13.09
N GLN A 58 -5.51 4.12 -14.26
CA GLN A 58 -4.10 4.52 -14.34
C GLN A 58 -3.88 5.97 -13.92
N ALA A 59 -4.73 6.89 -14.38
CA ALA A 59 -4.64 8.30 -14.04
C ALA A 59 -4.77 8.51 -12.52
N ASN A 60 -5.83 7.98 -11.90
CA ASN A 60 -6.04 8.03 -10.46
C ASN A 60 -4.87 7.39 -9.69
N HIS A 61 -4.44 6.18 -10.07
CA HIS A 61 -3.39 5.46 -9.38
C HIS A 61 -2.01 6.12 -9.52
N SER A 62 -1.78 6.96 -10.53
CA SER A 62 -0.54 7.74 -10.66
C SER A 62 -0.32 8.71 -9.50
N LEU A 63 -1.40 9.12 -8.81
CA LEU A 63 -1.36 9.99 -7.62
C LEU A 63 -0.72 9.28 -6.40
N MET A 64 -0.50 7.97 -6.47
CA MET A 64 0.16 7.20 -5.40
C MET A 64 1.61 7.63 -5.12
N LEU A 65 2.22 8.39 -6.02
CA LEU A 65 3.59 8.92 -5.83
C LEU A 65 3.66 10.07 -4.83
N SER A 66 2.52 10.61 -4.41
CA SER A 66 2.48 11.61 -3.33
C SER A 66 2.85 10.98 -2.00
N PRO A 67 3.64 11.66 -1.15
CA PRO A 67 3.92 11.21 0.22
C PRO A 67 2.65 11.00 1.05
N GLU A 68 1.59 11.77 0.76
CA GLU A 68 0.29 11.68 1.44
C GLU A 68 -0.53 10.45 0.99
N ALA A 69 -0.11 9.73 -0.06
CA ALA A 69 -0.77 8.53 -0.53
C ALA A 69 -0.27 7.30 0.23
N HIS A 70 -0.81 7.09 1.43
CA HIS A 70 -0.43 5.96 2.29
C HIS A 70 -1.64 5.35 3.01
N ALA A 71 -1.47 4.15 3.55
CA ALA A 71 -2.49 3.45 4.34
C ALA A 71 -2.85 4.27 5.60
N GLY A 72 -4.12 4.25 5.98
CA GLY A 72 -4.61 4.99 7.14
C GLY A 72 -4.84 6.49 6.92
N ASN A 73 -4.50 7.04 5.73
CA ASN A 73 -4.79 8.44 5.43
C ASN A 73 -6.14 8.59 4.72
N MET A 74 -7.13 9.14 5.41
CA MET A 74 -8.46 9.42 4.86
C MET A 74 -8.44 10.55 3.83
N GLU A 75 -7.42 11.40 3.85
CA GLU A 75 -7.22 12.54 2.94
C GLU A 75 -6.17 12.23 1.85
N SER A 76 -5.88 10.95 1.61
CA SER A 76 -5.00 10.54 0.51
C SER A 76 -5.43 11.20 -0.80
N PRO A 77 -4.50 11.79 -1.61
CA PRO A 77 -4.85 12.40 -2.90
C PRO A 77 -5.54 11.42 -3.85
N VAL A 78 -5.20 10.13 -3.79
CA VAL A 78 -5.88 9.09 -4.54
C VAL A 78 -7.34 8.97 -4.09
N ARG A 79 -7.60 9.00 -2.76
CA ARG A 79 -8.94 8.93 -2.17
C ARG A 79 -9.79 10.14 -2.57
N LEU A 80 -9.24 11.35 -2.43
CA LEU A 80 -9.95 12.59 -2.74
C LEU A 80 -10.36 12.66 -4.22
N ASP A 81 -9.50 12.19 -5.12
CA ASP A 81 -9.77 12.11 -6.54
C ASP A 81 -10.89 11.09 -6.88
N LEU A 82 -10.87 9.90 -6.23
CA LEU A 82 -11.97 8.92 -6.34
C LEU A 82 -13.31 9.50 -5.88
N GLU A 83 -13.30 10.27 -4.79
CA GLU A 83 -14.51 10.87 -4.24
C GLU A 83 -15.04 12.01 -5.14
N GLU A 84 -14.15 12.79 -5.75
CA GLU A 84 -14.53 13.78 -6.74
C GLU A 84 -15.20 13.11 -7.96
N ALA A 85 -14.58 12.07 -8.52
CA ALA A 85 -15.14 11.28 -9.60
C ALA A 85 -16.51 10.69 -9.23
N CYS A 86 -16.63 10.15 -8.04
CA CYS A 86 -17.87 9.57 -7.54
C CYS A 86 -18.99 10.62 -7.41
N ARG A 87 -18.67 11.86 -6.97
CA ARG A 87 -19.64 12.96 -6.91
C ARG A 87 -20.14 13.38 -8.31
N MET A 88 -19.28 13.29 -9.33
CA MET A 88 -19.67 13.61 -10.71
C MET A 88 -20.67 12.59 -11.29
N VAL A 89 -20.54 11.32 -10.91
CA VAL A 89 -21.42 10.22 -11.34
C VAL A 89 -22.71 10.16 -10.55
N GLY A 90 -22.61 10.43 -9.25
CA GLY A 90 -23.66 10.23 -8.26
C GLY A 90 -23.67 8.80 -7.70
N LEU A 91 -23.51 8.66 -6.39
CA LEU A 91 -23.71 7.43 -5.63
C LEU A 91 -24.65 7.75 -4.49
N ASP A 92 -25.87 7.18 -4.55
CA ASP A 92 -26.98 7.61 -3.69
C ASP A 92 -26.84 7.08 -2.26
N PHE A 93 -26.25 5.88 -2.12
CA PHE A 93 -26.14 5.21 -0.83
C PHE A 93 -25.05 4.16 -0.83
N ILE A 94 -24.41 3.95 0.30
CA ILE A 94 -23.52 2.80 0.51
C ILE A 94 -23.91 1.98 1.72
N VAL A 95 -23.56 0.70 1.69
CA VAL A 95 -23.44 -0.16 2.85
C VAL A 95 -22.04 -0.74 2.86
N ASN A 96 -21.24 -0.33 3.83
CA ASN A 96 -19.87 -0.82 3.99
C ASN A 96 -19.75 -1.57 5.31
N VAL A 97 -18.96 -2.64 5.30
CA VAL A 97 -18.70 -3.47 6.48
C VAL A 97 -17.22 -3.46 6.84
N VAL A 98 -16.91 -3.69 8.11
CA VAL A 98 -15.58 -4.05 8.59
C VAL A 98 -15.62 -5.52 8.97
N LEU A 99 -14.63 -6.27 8.56
CA LEU A 99 -14.50 -7.69 8.79
C LEU A 99 -13.37 -8.00 9.78
N ASP A 100 -13.57 -9.05 10.59
CA ASP A 100 -12.48 -9.62 11.39
C ASP A 100 -11.57 -10.54 10.55
N GLU A 101 -10.57 -11.17 11.20
CA GLU A 101 -9.63 -12.08 10.54
C GLU A 101 -10.30 -13.36 10.01
N ASP A 102 -11.42 -13.76 10.60
CA ASP A 102 -12.26 -14.89 10.19
C ASP A 102 -13.34 -14.49 9.17
N ARG A 103 -13.35 -13.24 8.71
CA ARG A 103 -14.31 -12.65 7.76
C ARG A 103 -15.74 -12.52 8.29
N HIS A 104 -15.93 -12.45 9.59
CA HIS A 104 -17.21 -12.09 10.17
C HIS A 104 -17.38 -10.57 10.13
N ILE A 105 -18.60 -10.12 9.91
CA ILE A 105 -18.93 -8.69 9.98
C ILE A 105 -18.91 -8.27 11.45
N VAL A 106 -17.97 -7.38 11.80
CA VAL A 106 -17.86 -6.82 13.14
C VAL A 106 -18.39 -5.39 13.24
N TYR A 107 -18.52 -4.71 12.10
CA TYR A 107 -19.14 -3.40 12.00
C TYR A 107 -19.79 -3.19 10.63
N ALA A 108 -20.85 -2.36 10.60
CA ALA A 108 -21.51 -1.95 9.36
C ALA A 108 -21.90 -0.47 9.43
N ALA A 109 -21.52 0.29 8.41
CA ALA A 109 -21.91 1.70 8.23
C ALA A 109 -22.69 1.85 6.92
N ALA A 110 -23.75 2.66 6.95
CA ALA A 110 -24.60 2.87 5.79
C ALA A 110 -25.06 4.33 5.69
N GLY A 111 -25.14 4.86 4.46
CA GLY A 111 -25.54 6.24 4.23
C GLY A 111 -24.79 6.91 3.09
N ASP A 112 -24.49 8.22 3.25
CA ASP A 112 -23.64 8.97 2.34
C ASP A 112 -22.27 8.29 2.16
N PHE A 113 -21.79 8.22 0.92
CA PHE A 113 -20.60 7.42 0.59
C PHE A 113 -19.30 7.94 1.21
N VAL A 114 -19.24 9.21 1.60
CA VAL A 114 -18.10 9.77 2.34
C VAL A 114 -18.30 9.55 3.83
N ALA A 115 -19.44 10.00 4.39
CA ALA A 115 -19.68 9.95 5.83
C ALA A 115 -19.68 8.51 6.38
N ALA A 116 -20.41 7.60 5.73
CA ALA A 116 -20.47 6.20 6.16
C ALA A 116 -19.11 5.48 5.97
N GLN A 117 -18.36 5.82 4.93
CA GLN A 117 -17.02 5.24 4.75
C GLN A 117 -16.05 5.75 5.82
N ARG A 118 -16.08 7.05 6.18
CA ARG A 118 -15.23 7.60 7.26
C ARG A 118 -15.55 6.98 8.62
N ASP A 119 -16.84 6.79 8.92
CA ASP A 119 -17.30 6.12 10.13
C ASP A 119 -16.74 4.68 10.23
N ALA A 120 -16.83 3.92 9.15
CA ALA A 120 -16.23 2.58 9.09
C ALA A 120 -14.68 2.60 9.18
N CYS A 121 -14.01 3.63 8.64
CA CYS A 121 -12.55 3.77 8.77
C CYS A 121 -12.14 4.01 10.22
N HIS A 122 -12.84 4.86 10.96
CA HIS A 122 -12.56 5.08 12.39
C HIS A 122 -12.70 3.79 13.20
N HIS A 123 -13.76 3.01 12.91
CA HIS A 123 -13.94 1.73 13.57
C HIS A 123 -12.85 0.71 13.22
N LEU A 124 -12.38 0.72 11.97
CA LEU A 124 -11.24 -0.09 11.54
C LEU A 124 -9.95 0.31 12.28
N ASP A 125 -9.72 1.63 12.45
CA ASP A 125 -8.56 2.15 13.17
C ASP A 125 -8.58 1.74 14.65
N ASP A 126 -9.74 1.76 15.29
CA ASP A 126 -9.93 1.29 16.67
C ASP A 126 -9.61 -0.20 16.83
N LEU A 127 -9.88 -1.02 15.80
CA LEU A 127 -9.65 -2.47 15.83
C LEU A 127 -8.21 -2.87 15.46
N TYR A 128 -7.65 -2.24 14.43
CA TYR A 128 -6.42 -2.71 13.78
C TYR A 128 -5.32 -1.65 13.67
N GLY A 129 -5.63 -0.40 13.99
CA GLY A 129 -4.66 0.69 14.02
C GLY A 129 -3.70 0.52 15.20
N CYS A 130 -2.41 0.68 14.95
CA CYS A 130 -1.39 0.63 15.97
C CYS A 130 -0.78 2.02 16.12
N GLU A 131 -1.19 2.76 17.16
CA GLU A 131 -0.65 4.10 17.39
C GLU A 131 0.80 4.05 17.83
N LEU A 132 1.65 4.81 17.15
CA LEU A 132 3.07 4.94 17.45
C LEU A 132 3.43 6.43 17.56
N HIS A 133 4.22 6.76 18.58
CA HIS A 133 4.63 8.14 18.87
C HIS A 133 6.10 8.42 18.58
N GLU A 134 6.86 7.41 18.17
CA GLU A 134 8.29 7.51 17.87
C GLU A 134 8.66 6.60 16.72
N GLU A 135 9.59 7.05 15.89
CA GLU A 135 10.20 6.20 14.85
C GLU A 135 11.17 5.18 15.46
N ALA A 136 11.29 4.03 14.79
CA ALA A 136 12.23 2.99 15.08
C ALA A 136 13.49 3.11 14.21
N ASP A 137 14.63 2.68 14.72
CA ASP A 137 15.87 2.52 13.95
C ASP A 137 15.84 1.24 13.11
N ILE A 138 15.18 0.21 13.64
CA ILE A 138 15.04 -1.10 13.01
C ILE A 138 13.56 -1.52 13.08
N VAL A 139 12.97 -1.87 11.95
CA VAL A 139 11.63 -2.47 11.88
C VAL A 139 11.75 -3.89 11.36
N VAL A 140 11.32 -4.88 12.14
CA VAL A 140 11.20 -6.27 11.70
C VAL A 140 9.77 -6.52 11.28
N VAL A 141 9.55 -6.91 10.03
CA VAL A 141 8.20 -7.07 9.51
C VAL A 141 8.03 -8.36 8.73
N SER A 142 6.92 -9.05 8.98
CA SER A 142 6.44 -10.20 8.20
C SER A 142 5.06 -9.92 7.64
N GLN A 143 4.73 -10.56 6.51
CA GLN A 143 3.38 -10.50 5.93
C GLN A 143 2.37 -11.37 6.71
N GLY A 144 2.86 -12.27 7.59
CA GLY A 144 2.05 -13.23 8.34
C GLY A 144 1.98 -14.63 7.70
N GLY A 145 2.94 -14.96 6.81
CA GLY A 145 3.07 -16.30 6.21
C GLY A 145 2.20 -16.55 4.98
N ALA A 146 2.24 -17.80 4.52
CA ALA A 146 1.52 -18.24 3.33
C ALA A 146 -0.02 -18.11 3.47
N PRO A 147 -0.75 -17.78 2.40
CA PRO A 147 -0.26 -17.53 1.03
C PRO A 147 0.17 -16.08 0.78
N LYS A 148 0.24 -15.23 1.80
CA LYS A 148 0.44 -13.78 1.64
C LYS A 148 1.89 -13.40 1.32
N ASP A 149 2.86 -14.29 1.55
CA ASP A 149 4.30 -14.07 1.40
C ASP A 149 4.98 -14.96 0.34
N LEU A 150 4.20 -15.59 -0.55
CA LEU A 150 4.72 -16.49 -1.58
C LEU A 150 5.64 -15.81 -2.60
N ASN A 151 5.51 -14.51 -2.78
CA ASN A 151 6.35 -13.74 -3.69
C ASN A 151 6.57 -12.30 -3.21
N LEU A 152 7.62 -11.66 -3.74
CA LEU A 152 8.01 -10.32 -3.36
C LEU A 152 6.94 -9.28 -3.69
N TYR A 153 6.20 -9.45 -4.78
CA TYR A 153 5.10 -8.58 -5.19
C TYR A 153 3.98 -8.50 -4.14
N GLN A 154 3.71 -9.60 -3.43
CA GLN A 154 2.74 -9.62 -2.33
C GLN A 154 3.38 -9.14 -1.03
N LEU A 155 4.61 -9.55 -0.75
CA LEU A 155 5.36 -9.17 0.45
C LEU A 155 5.57 -7.65 0.55
N GLN A 156 5.59 -6.93 -0.58
CA GLN A 156 5.65 -5.48 -0.66
C GLN A 156 4.59 -4.77 0.20
N LYS A 157 3.44 -5.39 0.47
CA LYS A 157 2.40 -4.78 1.32
C LYS A 157 2.86 -4.60 2.77
N ALA A 158 3.57 -5.59 3.32
CA ALA A 158 4.16 -5.49 4.66
C ALA A 158 5.27 -4.44 4.69
N LEU A 159 6.10 -4.39 3.64
CA LEU A 159 7.14 -3.40 3.48
C LEU A 159 6.56 -1.97 3.43
N ASP A 160 5.43 -1.79 2.72
CA ASP A 160 4.77 -0.50 2.62
C ASP A 160 4.25 0.01 3.97
N ASN A 161 3.75 -0.88 4.83
CA ASN A 161 3.37 -0.51 6.19
C ASN A 161 4.60 -0.26 7.09
N ALA A 162 5.68 -1.01 6.93
CA ALA A 162 6.92 -0.86 7.70
C ALA A 162 7.69 0.44 7.39
N LYS A 163 7.45 1.06 6.24
CA LYS A 163 8.12 2.33 5.85
C LYS A 163 7.74 3.51 6.75
N HIS A 164 6.56 3.45 7.40
CA HIS A 164 6.06 4.56 8.22
C HIS A 164 6.77 4.68 9.57
N PRO A 165 6.94 3.59 10.34
CA PRO A 165 7.60 3.66 11.63
C PRO A 165 9.14 3.63 11.56
N VAL A 166 9.75 3.40 10.40
CA VAL A 166 11.20 3.43 10.27
C VAL A 166 11.70 4.85 10.00
N ARG A 167 12.73 5.31 10.74
CA ARG A 167 13.38 6.59 10.45
C ARG A 167 14.14 6.58 9.12
N ASP A 168 14.44 7.75 8.60
CA ASP A 168 15.37 7.88 7.48
C ASP A 168 16.76 7.36 7.85
N GLY A 169 17.38 6.59 6.95
CA GLY A 169 18.63 5.86 7.19
C GLY A 169 18.48 4.64 8.11
N GLY A 170 17.28 4.31 8.57
CA GLY A 170 17.01 3.09 9.36
C GLY A 170 17.13 1.81 8.55
N THR A 171 16.71 0.69 9.13
CA THR A 171 16.76 -0.63 8.49
C THR A 171 15.42 -1.34 8.65
N ILE A 172 14.87 -1.88 7.56
CA ILE A 172 13.74 -2.79 7.59
C ILE A 172 14.25 -4.21 7.39
N VAL A 173 14.00 -5.09 8.36
CA VAL A 173 14.21 -6.54 8.22
C VAL A 173 12.89 -7.15 7.75
N LEU A 174 12.80 -7.41 6.46
CA LEU A 174 11.63 -7.96 5.80
C LEU A 174 11.72 -9.49 5.79
N VAL A 175 10.68 -10.16 6.27
CA VAL A 175 10.65 -11.63 6.43
C VAL A 175 9.49 -12.22 5.64
N GLY A 176 9.78 -13.14 4.73
CA GLY A 176 8.78 -13.87 3.96
C GLY A 176 9.41 -14.93 3.06
N SER A 177 8.66 -15.97 2.70
CA SER A 177 9.20 -17.10 1.94
C SER A 177 9.64 -16.75 0.53
N CYS A 178 8.85 -15.99 -0.21
CA CYS A 178 9.10 -15.61 -1.60
C CYS A 178 9.49 -16.78 -2.53
N GLN A 179 8.91 -17.97 -2.32
CA GLN A 179 9.20 -19.18 -3.09
C GLN A 179 8.88 -19.03 -4.59
N GLU A 180 7.96 -18.13 -4.93
CA GLU A 180 7.60 -17.78 -6.32
C GLU A 180 8.44 -16.61 -6.88
N GLY A 181 9.52 -16.22 -6.20
CA GLY A 181 10.40 -15.13 -6.61
C GLY A 181 9.71 -13.76 -6.61
N PHE A 182 9.85 -13.04 -7.72
CA PHE A 182 9.24 -11.70 -7.86
C PHE A 182 7.69 -11.72 -7.95
N GLY A 183 7.09 -12.75 -8.53
CA GLY A 183 5.64 -12.98 -8.57
C GLY A 183 4.86 -12.18 -9.62
N GLN A 184 5.47 -11.19 -10.31
CA GLN A 184 4.82 -10.41 -11.36
C GLN A 184 5.84 -9.92 -12.41
N PRO A 185 5.63 -10.23 -13.71
CA PRO A 185 6.64 -10.00 -14.75
C PRO A 185 7.09 -8.55 -14.91
N THR A 186 6.19 -7.57 -14.90
CA THR A 186 6.56 -6.15 -15.05
C THR A 186 7.32 -5.65 -13.82
N PHE A 187 6.94 -6.10 -12.62
CA PHE A 187 7.65 -5.80 -11.39
C PHE A 187 9.09 -6.32 -11.45
N GLU A 188 9.26 -7.59 -11.80
CA GLU A 188 10.57 -8.23 -11.98
C GLU A 188 11.42 -7.51 -13.03
N GLN A 189 10.84 -7.26 -14.20
CA GLN A 189 11.52 -6.58 -15.30
C GLN A 189 12.08 -5.22 -14.86
N TRP A 190 11.25 -4.41 -14.19
CA TRP A 190 11.66 -3.09 -13.76
C TRP A 190 12.79 -3.11 -12.72
N MET A 191 12.74 -4.07 -11.78
CA MET A 191 13.79 -4.24 -10.78
C MET A 191 15.12 -4.73 -11.41
N ARG A 192 15.06 -5.66 -12.36
CA ARG A 192 16.27 -6.19 -13.00
C ARG A 192 16.92 -5.24 -14.00
N GLU A 193 16.14 -4.42 -14.70
CA GLU A 193 16.65 -3.48 -15.70
C GLU A 193 17.26 -2.21 -15.11
N ALA A 194 16.82 -1.80 -13.93
CA ALA A 194 17.30 -0.58 -13.29
C ALA A 194 18.67 -0.81 -12.59
N VAL A 195 19.52 0.20 -12.64
CA VAL A 195 20.83 0.21 -11.96
C VAL A 195 20.70 0.79 -10.54
N THR A 196 19.70 1.66 -10.33
CA THR A 196 19.46 2.30 -9.04
C THR A 196 17.96 2.35 -8.74
N PRO A 197 17.55 2.38 -7.45
CA PRO A 197 16.15 2.59 -7.07
C PRO A 197 15.55 3.84 -7.70
N HIS A 198 16.33 4.93 -7.80
CA HIS A 198 15.92 6.18 -8.41
C HIS A 198 15.42 6.04 -9.87
N GLU A 199 16.07 5.17 -10.65
CA GLU A 199 15.65 4.93 -12.04
C GLU A 199 14.26 4.30 -12.13
N VAL A 200 13.92 3.39 -11.19
CA VAL A 200 12.59 2.77 -11.11
C VAL A 200 11.52 3.83 -10.81
N VAL A 201 11.78 4.68 -9.82
CA VAL A 201 10.88 5.79 -9.45
C VAL A 201 10.69 6.77 -10.61
N LYS A 202 11.78 7.15 -11.27
CA LYS A 202 11.76 8.05 -12.43
C LYS A 202 11.01 7.44 -13.62
N ARG A 203 11.10 6.12 -13.81
CA ARG A 203 10.36 5.39 -14.86
C ARG A 203 8.84 5.49 -14.63
N LEU A 204 8.37 5.29 -13.40
CA LEU A 204 6.95 5.41 -13.06
C LEU A 204 6.42 6.83 -13.25
N LYS A 205 7.21 7.86 -12.89
CA LYS A 205 6.84 9.27 -13.09
C LYS A 205 6.62 9.64 -14.56
N LYS A 206 7.28 8.93 -15.49
CA LYS A 206 7.11 9.16 -16.94
C LYS A 206 5.88 8.43 -17.49
N THR A 207 5.64 7.21 -17.04
CA THR A 207 4.56 6.35 -17.54
C THR A 207 4.13 5.39 -16.45
N PHE A 208 2.90 5.51 -16.01
CA PHE A 208 2.31 4.55 -15.08
C PHE A 208 2.11 3.19 -15.78
N VAL A 209 2.62 2.12 -15.17
CA VAL A 209 2.43 0.74 -15.65
C VAL A 209 2.06 -0.13 -14.48
N LEU A 210 0.98 -0.93 -14.63
CA LEU A 210 0.56 -1.89 -13.63
C LEU A 210 1.66 -2.93 -13.40
N GLY A 211 2.01 -3.20 -12.15
CA GLY A 211 3.19 -3.99 -11.76
C GLY A 211 4.41 -3.10 -11.52
N GLY A 212 4.75 -2.20 -12.44
CA GLY A 212 5.84 -1.23 -12.27
C GLY A 212 5.63 -0.25 -11.12
N HIS A 213 4.36 0.08 -10.80
CA HIS A 213 4.02 0.94 -9.65
C HIS A 213 4.47 0.34 -8.31
N LYS A 214 4.41 -0.98 -8.14
CA LYS A 214 4.92 -1.63 -6.93
C LYS A 214 6.45 -1.69 -6.89
N ALA A 215 7.10 -1.85 -8.04
CA ALA A 215 8.55 -1.73 -8.12
C ALA A 215 9.01 -0.32 -7.67
N ALA A 216 8.31 0.72 -8.13
CA ALA A 216 8.60 2.08 -7.69
C ALA A 216 8.29 2.32 -6.20
N ALA A 217 7.25 1.68 -5.65
CA ALA A 217 6.95 1.76 -4.22
C ALA A 217 8.07 1.14 -3.37
N VAL A 218 8.60 -0.01 -3.77
CA VAL A 218 9.79 -0.62 -3.12
C VAL A 218 11.00 0.31 -3.25
N ALA A 219 11.29 0.78 -4.46
CA ALA A 219 12.42 1.64 -4.74
C ALA A 219 12.40 2.96 -3.92
N GLN A 220 11.22 3.57 -3.72
CA GLN A 220 11.08 4.75 -2.86
C GLN A 220 11.47 4.47 -1.40
N ILE A 221 11.22 3.27 -0.91
CA ILE A 221 11.62 2.90 0.45
C ILE A 221 13.14 2.72 0.53
N GLU A 222 13.74 2.13 -0.50
CA GLU A 222 15.20 1.94 -0.59
C GLU A 222 15.99 3.23 -0.78
N GLU A 223 15.36 4.29 -1.29
CA GLU A 223 15.97 5.64 -1.29
C GLU A 223 16.08 6.24 0.12
N ARG A 224 15.32 5.72 1.11
CA ARG A 224 15.27 6.23 2.48
C ARG A 224 15.95 5.35 3.51
N CYS A 225 15.85 4.03 3.37
CA CYS A 225 16.34 3.09 4.36
C CYS A 225 16.82 1.79 3.71
N ASP A 226 17.65 1.03 4.43
CA ASP A 226 18.10 -0.28 3.95
C ASP A 226 17.02 -1.33 4.16
N ILE A 227 16.85 -2.23 3.18
CA ILE A 227 15.97 -3.39 3.29
C ILE A 227 16.84 -4.66 3.34
N TYR A 228 16.74 -5.37 4.45
CA TYR A 228 17.34 -6.68 4.66
C TYR A 228 16.27 -7.74 4.49
N LEU A 229 16.39 -8.59 3.47
CA LEU A 229 15.41 -9.61 3.16
C LEU A 229 15.87 -10.98 3.68
N VAL A 230 15.01 -11.60 4.48
CA VAL A 230 15.15 -13.01 4.91
C VAL A 230 14.08 -13.82 4.18
N SER A 231 14.49 -14.64 3.19
CA SER A 231 13.59 -15.38 2.31
C SER A 231 14.24 -16.61 1.70
N ASP A 232 13.46 -17.40 0.97
CA ASP A 232 13.95 -18.52 0.15
C ASP A 232 14.37 -18.08 -1.27
N MET A 233 14.29 -16.78 -1.60
CA MET A 233 14.77 -16.25 -2.89
C MET A 233 16.28 -16.40 -3.02
N PRO A 234 16.80 -16.73 -4.21
CA PRO A 234 18.24 -16.70 -4.47
C PRO A 234 18.84 -15.30 -4.19
N ASP A 235 19.99 -15.26 -3.54
CA ASP A 235 20.70 -14.02 -3.19
C ASP A 235 20.84 -13.03 -4.37
N ALA A 236 21.11 -13.55 -5.57
CA ALA A 236 21.26 -12.72 -6.77
C ALA A 236 19.94 -12.00 -7.13
N GLU A 237 18.80 -12.62 -6.90
CA GLU A 237 17.48 -12.04 -7.14
C GLU A 237 17.12 -11.01 -6.09
N VAL A 238 17.44 -11.27 -4.82
CA VAL A 238 17.28 -10.30 -3.73
C VAL A 238 18.10 -9.04 -4.02
N ARG A 239 19.34 -9.19 -4.45
CA ARG A 239 20.21 -8.06 -4.83
C ARG A 239 19.70 -7.31 -6.08
N ALA A 240 19.08 -8.02 -7.03
CA ALA A 240 18.45 -7.38 -8.20
C ALA A 240 17.23 -6.53 -7.80
N ALA A 241 16.64 -6.80 -6.63
CA ALA A 241 15.62 -5.96 -6.03
C ALA A 241 16.20 -4.86 -5.10
N PHE A 242 17.52 -4.58 -5.17
CA PHE A 242 18.29 -3.64 -4.35
C PHE A 242 18.33 -3.97 -2.85
N MET A 243 17.83 -5.11 -2.44
CA MET A 243 17.80 -5.57 -1.05
C MET A 243 19.08 -6.34 -0.67
N THR A 244 19.37 -6.43 0.61
CA THR A 244 20.45 -7.25 1.14
C THR A 244 19.92 -8.59 1.64
N PRO A 245 20.35 -9.74 1.08
CA PRO A 245 19.90 -11.05 1.51
C PRO A 245 20.56 -11.48 2.82
N PHE A 246 19.78 -12.14 3.68
CA PHE A 246 20.23 -12.80 4.88
C PHE A 246 19.60 -14.19 5.02
N ALA A 247 20.35 -15.15 5.56
CA ALA A 247 19.85 -16.51 5.76
C ALA A 247 18.88 -16.60 6.95
N THR A 248 19.07 -15.77 7.98
CA THR A 248 18.26 -15.79 9.19
C THR A 248 17.90 -14.38 9.67
N VAL A 249 16.77 -14.28 10.37
CA VAL A 249 16.35 -13.03 11.03
C VAL A 249 17.41 -12.55 12.03
N GLN A 250 18.05 -13.48 12.74
CA GLN A 250 19.08 -13.13 13.73
C GLN A 250 20.29 -12.48 13.07
N GLU A 251 20.79 -13.01 11.95
CA GLU A 251 21.91 -12.42 11.20
C GLU A 251 21.55 -11.02 10.68
N ALA A 252 20.36 -10.84 10.11
CA ALA A 252 19.87 -9.56 9.65
C ALA A 252 19.79 -8.53 10.80
N LEU A 253 19.27 -8.96 11.95
CA LEU A 253 19.19 -8.12 13.15
C LEU A 253 20.56 -7.73 13.70
N ASP A 254 21.51 -8.65 13.76
CA ASP A 254 22.86 -8.38 14.26
C ASP A 254 23.57 -7.39 13.33
N ALA A 255 23.40 -7.53 12.00
CA ALA A 255 23.91 -6.57 11.03
C ALA A 255 23.28 -5.18 11.20
N ALA A 256 21.95 -5.10 11.33
CA ALA A 256 21.22 -3.86 11.52
C ALA A 256 21.59 -3.15 12.83
N ARG A 257 21.74 -3.90 13.93
CA ARG A 257 22.20 -3.39 15.22
C ARG A 257 23.62 -2.82 15.14
N ALA A 258 24.53 -3.56 14.51
CA ALA A 258 25.89 -3.12 14.30
C ALA A 258 25.97 -1.85 13.46
N LYS A 259 25.15 -1.73 12.41
CA LYS A 259 25.00 -0.49 11.61
C LYS A 259 24.54 0.66 12.49
N THR A 260 23.43 0.51 13.20
CA THR A 260 22.87 1.58 14.06
C THR A 260 23.84 2.02 15.14
N LEU A 261 24.53 1.07 15.78
CA LEU A 261 25.53 1.40 16.79
C LEU A 261 26.71 2.22 16.21
N ARG A 262 27.18 1.89 15.01
CA ARG A 262 28.23 2.67 14.32
C ARG A 262 27.77 4.08 13.95
N GLU A 263 26.53 4.23 13.47
CA GLU A 263 26.00 5.50 13.00
C GLU A 263 25.56 6.44 14.11
N LEU A 264 24.89 5.91 15.13
CA LEU A 264 24.24 6.70 16.18
C LEU A 264 24.93 6.63 17.55
N GLY A 265 25.89 5.70 17.74
CA GLY A 265 26.58 5.53 19.01
C GLY A 265 25.70 5.04 20.17
N ARG A 266 24.50 4.52 19.89
CA ARG A 266 23.53 4.01 20.88
C ARG A 266 22.86 2.73 20.43
N ALA A 267 22.25 2.02 21.37
CA ALA A 267 21.41 0.87 21.06
C ALA A 267 20.19 1.30 20.19
N PRO A 268 19.78 0.48 19.20
CA PRO A 268 18.64 0.78 18.37
C PRO A 268 17.31 0.67 19.11
N ARG A 269 16.36 1.53 18.75
CA ARG A 269 14.94 1.28 18.98
C ARG A 269 14.44 0.30 17.92
N MET A 270 13.72 -0.73 18.34
CA MET A 270 13.23 -1.76 17.44
C MET A 270 11.71 -1.92 17.54
N LEU A 271 11.07 -2.04 16.39
CA LEU A 271 9.67 -2.40 16.27
C LEU A 271 9.55 -3.77 15.58
N VAL A 272 8.66 -4.61 16.08
CA VAL A 272 8.36 -5.91 15.47
C VAL A 272 6.91 -5.94 15.02
N MET A 273 6.67 -6.24 13.75
CA MET A 273 5.36 -6.29 13.09
C MET A 273 5.13 -7.69 12.51
N PRO A 274 4.64 -8.68 13.31
CA PRO A 274 4.46 -10.06 12.86
C PRO A 274 3.45 -10.22 11.71
N HIS A 275 2.46 -9.32 11.65
CA HIS A 275 1.38 -9.28 10.67
C HIS A 275 1.34 -7.93 9.95
N GLY A 276 2.50 -7.49 9.42
CA GLY A 276 2.66 -6.18 8.82
C GLY A 276 1.81 -5.92 7.58
N GLY A 277 1.26 -6.96 6.96
CA GLY A 277 0.30 -6.79 5.86
C GLY A 277 -1.12 -6.44 6.31
N SER A 278 -1.45 -6.63 7.58
CA SER A 278 -2.79 -6.40 8.14
C SER A 278 -2.82 -5.24 9.14
N ASN A 279 -1.72 -5.02 9.87
CA ASN A 279 -1.63 -3.97 10.89
C ASN A 279 -0.96 -2.73 10.29
N VAL A 280 -1.61 -1.58 10.44
CA VAL A 280 -1.08 -0.31 9.94
C VAL A 280 -0.60 0.54 11.11
N PRO A 281 0.68 0.95 11.12
CA PRO A 281 1.19 1.92 12.07
C PRO A 281 0.57 3.29 11.81
N LEU A 282 -0.11 3.84 12.81
CA LEU A 282 -0.65 5.18 12.80
C LEU A 282 0.31 6.10 13.56
N MET A 283 1.13 6.86 12.83
CA MET A 283 2.10 7.78 13.44
C MET A 283 1.38 8.98 14.05
N ARG A 284 1.58 9.23 15.34
CA ARG A 284 1.01 10.35 16.12
C ARG A 284 2.13 11.10 16.82
N PHE A 285 2.68 12.10 16.17
CA PHE A 285 3.75 12.97 16.70
C PHE A 285 3.21 14.15 17.48
#